data_c4d0f211b603183b93ddbdc51e9fbfd1
#
_entry.id   c4d0f211b603183b93ddbdc51e9fbfd1
#
_cell.length_a   1.000
_cell.length_b   1.000
_cell.length_c   1.000
_cell.angle_alpha   90.00
_cell.angle_beta   90.00
_cell.angle_gamma   90.00
#
_symmetry.space_group_name_H-M   'P 1'
#
loop_
_entity.id
_entity.type
_entity.pdbx_description
1 polymer ?
#
loop_
_entity_poly.entity_id
_entity_poly.type
_entity_poly.pdbx_seq_one_letter_code
_entity_poly.pdbx_strand_id
1 'polypeptide(L)'
;GVGSTGVHVVDLGLMPIPVLRYKLKGFGEKGGVSFQQVQLVRGMTSIRFFDEHGVDISSAFAKSVERVFQREEFRRVQHQEIGLIFEQPRVLDLYAEAYLKALGEQPFSEQFRLVIDYAHSPAVVVLPRLLSELGCDVVTLNAHTERQEALLPEEIPASLERLATIVRALSAHMGFFLYPDGEKLVLVDDAGTVWQGMGLLALLIALVAESPPANGEVVLPVYAPESFARALQRVGVGVRETLSAPRAMTEAARQKGVLFASAGEGDLIFPALHYVPDALFALGMFLKYASKAKKPLSQVAASAPPVTVVHRTLPCPVEKKGSVMREVTQRLASEKPRSFLEGVKIAEDQGWVLVRSDRLRPELHIHAEAPTPELAARLVDRYCQQVERLLREA
;
A
#
# COMPACT_ATOMS: atom_id res chain seq x y z
N GLY A 1 -13.23 27.61 -5.16
CA GLY A 1 -14.17 26.63 -5.72
C GLY A 1 -15.09 26.07 -4.65
N VAL A 2 -14.59 25.22 -3.71
CA VAL A 2 -15.45 24.52 -2.72
C VAL A 2 -16.28 25.49 -1.88
N GLY A 3 -15.69 26.56 -1.34
CA GLY A 3 -16.41 27.55 -0.54
C GLY A 3 -17.62 28.19 -1.26
N SER A 4 -17.58 28.36 -2.59
CA SER A 4 -18.71 28.91 -3.35
C SER A 4 -19.95 28.01 -3.39
N THR A 5 -19.84 26.77 -2.92
CA THR A 5 -20.97 25.83 -2.76
C THR A 5 -21.60 25.88 -1.35
N GLY A 6 -21.08 26.72 -0.45
CA GLY A 6 -21.51 26.83 0.95
C GLY A 6 -20.80 25.89 1.92
N VAL A 7 -19.81 25.13 1.43
CA VAL A 7 -19.07 24.18 2.27
C VAL A 7 -17.87 24.87 2.91
N HIS A 8 -17.72 24.70 4.23
CA HIS A 8 -16.51 25.12 4.93
C HIS A 8 -15.33 24.20 4.55
N VAL A 9 -14.15 24.78 4.45
CA VAL A 9 -12.91 24.09 4.10
C VAL A 9 -11.91 24.21 5.24
N VAL A 10 -11.33 23.09 5.64
CA VAL A 10 -10.16 23.06 6.52
C VAL A 10 -8.95 22.80 5.62
N ASP A 11 -8.11 23.82 5.46
CA ASP A 11 -6.87 23.71 4.69
C ASP A 11 -5.76 23.16 5.60
N LEU A 12 -5.21 22.02 5.21
CA LEU A 12 -4.13 21.35 5.93
C LEU A 12 -2.74 21.72 5.39
N GLY A 13 -2.69 22.46 4.29
CA GLY A 13 -1.44 22.79 3.61
C GLY A 13 -0.76 21.54 3.01
N LEU A 14 0.58 21.54 3.04
CA LEU A 14 1.38 20.43 2.53
C LEU A 14 1.42 19.30 3.56
N MET A 15 0.75 18.17 3.24
CA MET A 15 0.59 17.02 4.12
C MET A 15 0.78 15.69 3.40
N PRO A 16 1.37 14.67 4.03
CA PRO A 16 1.27 13.30 3.52
C PRO A 16 -0.16 12.78 3.68
N ILE A 17 -0.60 11.96 2.74
CA ILE A 17 -1.99 11.43 2.72
C ILE A 17 -2.39 10.72 4.02
N PRO A 18 -1.54 9.90 4.67
CA PRO A 18 -1.92 9.27 5.95
C PRO A 18 -2.35 10.27 7.03
N VAL A 19 -1.74 11.44 7.10
CA VAL A 19 -2.11 12.50 8.07
C VAL A 19 -3.48 13.09 7.73
N LEU A 20 -3.75 13.36 6.44
CA LEU A 20 -5.08 13.78 5.98
C LEU A 20 -6.15 12.74 6.34
N ARG A 21 -5.89 11.46 6.02
CA ARG A 21 -6.81 10.36 6.32
C ARG A 21 -7.04 10.18 7.82
N TYR A 22 -5.99 10.35 8.63
CA TYR A 22 -6.11 10.33 10.09
C TYR A 22 -7.01 11.46 10.59
N LYS A 23 -6.87 12.68 10.05
CA LYS A 23 -7.70 13.84 10.41
C LYS A 23 -9.18 13.62 10.11
N LEU A 24 -9.52 12.91 9.04
CA LEU A 24 -10.93 12.59 8.71
C LEU A 24 -11.55 11.60 9.71
N LYS A 25 -10.73 10.78 10.37
CA LYS A 25 -11.21 9.78 11.32
C LYS A 25 -11.63 10.41 12.65
N GLY A 26 -12.89 10.83 12.77
CA GLY A 26 -13.48 11.19 14.06
C GLY A 26 -13.41 12.67 14.46
N PHE A 27 -13.08 13.57 13.54
CA PHE A 27 -13.02 15.00 13.80
C PHE A 27 -14.23 15.80 13.24
N GLY A 28 -15.18 15.10 12.60
CA GLY A 28 -16.45 15.68 12.17
C GLY A 28 -16.48 16.22 10.73
N GLU A 29 -15.38 16.16 10.00
CA GLU A 29 -15.33 16.46 8.58
C GLU A 29 -16.15 15.45 7.79
N LYS A 30 -16.82 15.92 6.72
CA LYS A 30 -17.68 15.08 5.86
C LYS A 30 -16.95 14.40 4.71
N GLY A 31 -15.69 14.75 4.51
CA GLY A 31 -14.81 14.16 3.51
C GLY A 31 -13.55 15.00 3.34
N GLY A 32 -12.63 14.49 2.54
CA GLY A 32 -11.35 15.14 2.25
C GLY A 32 -10.99 15.05 0.77
N VAL A 33 -10.16 16.01 0.36
CA VAL A 33 -9.61 16.04 -1.00
C VAL A 33 -8.11 16.27 -0.91
N SER A 34 -7.34 15.49 -1.65
CA SER A 34 -5.89 15.67 -1.83
C SER A 34 -5.58 15.98 -3.28
N PHE A 35 -4.74 16.98 -3.48
CA PHE A 35 -4.16 17.32 -4.77
C PHE A 35 -2.70 16.92 -4.75
N GLN A 36 -2.27 16.11 -5.69
CA GLN A 36 -0.88 15.67 -5.80
C GLN A 36 -0.48 15.50 -7.25
N GLN A 37 0.79 15.63 -7.54
CA GLN A 37 1.29 15.21 -8.84
C GLN A 37 1.08 13.70 -9.01
N VAL A 38 0.65 13.30 -10.21
CA VAL A 38 0.56 11.87 -10.52
C VAL A 38 1.98 11.32 -10.49
N GLN A 39 2.21 10.39 -9.58
CA GLN A 39 3.47 9.66 -9.58
C GLN A 39 3.58 8.89 -10.89
N LEU A 40 4.79 8.86 -11.43
CA LEU A 40 5.11 8.09 -12.63
C LEU A 40 4.61 8.71 -13.95
N VAL A 41 3.99 9.91 -13.93
CA VAL A 41 3.57 10.63 -15.16
C VAL A 41 3.83 12.13 -14.99
N ARG A 42 4.68 12.69 -15.82
CA ARG A 42 4.97 14.14 -15.79
C ARG A 42 3.77 14.99 -16.18
N GLY A 43 3.61 16.12 -15.48
CA GLY A 43 2.63 17.15 -15.84
C GLY A 43 1.17 16.81 -15.56
N MET A 44 0.89 15.70 -14.86
CA MET A 44 -0.47 15.34 -14.45
C MET A 44 -0.69 15.58 -12.97
N THR A 45 -1.86 16.09 -12.62
CA THR A 45 -2.32 16.24 -11.24
C THR A 45 -3.40 15.21 -10.94
N SER A 46 -3.25 14.48 -9.86
CA SER A 46 -4.28 13.60 -9.31
C SER A 46 -5.10 14.34 -8.26
N ILE A 47 -6.40 14.16 -8.33
CA ILE A 47 -7.33 14.63 -7.29
C ILE A 47 -7.93 13.39 -6.65
N ARG A 48 -7.60 13.14 -5.37
CA ARG A 48 -8.13 12.01 -4.61
C ARG A 48 -9.17 12.49 -3.63
N PHE A 49 -10.27 11.76 -3.57
CA PHE A 49 -11.40 12.04 -2.69
C PHE A 49 -11.51 10.96 -1.62
N PHE A 50 -11.73 11.39 -0.39
CA PHE A 50 -11.89 10.51 0.77
C PHE A 50 -13.23 10.78 1.45
N ASP A 51 -13.84 9.74 1.99
CA ASP A 51 -15.04 9.85 2.80
C ASP A 51 -14.73 10.36 4.23
N GLU A 52 -15.75 10.52 5.04
CA GLU A 52 -15.67 10.99 6.44
C GLU A 52 -14.86 10.09 7.37
N HIS A 53 -14.47 8.91 6.90
CA HIS A 53 -13.62 7.96 7.62
C HIS A 53 -12.18 7.89 7.09
N GLY A 54 -11.83 8.77 6.13
CA GLY A 54 -10.52 8.78 5.49
C GLY A 54 -10.30 7.65 4.50
N VAL A 55 -11.36 6.97 4.06
CA VAL A 55 -11.30 5.89 3.06
C VAL A 55 -11.56 6.46 1.67
N ASP A 56 -10.91 5.90 0.65
CA ASP A 56 -11.20 6.29 -0.74
C ASP A 56 -12.69 6.13 -1.04
N ILE A 57 -13.28 7.10 -1.72
CA ILE A 57 -14.70 7.08 -2.10
C ILE A 57 -15.05 5.84 -2.92
N SER A 58 -16.28 5.37 -2.81
CA SER A 58 -16.75 4.23 -3.61
C SER A 58 -16.78 4.57 -5.11
N SER A 59 -16.65 3.55 -5.97
CA SER A 59 -16.76 3.73 -7.42
C SER A 59 -18.11 4.33 -7.85
N ALA A 60 -19.17 4.07 -7.11
CA ALA A 60 -20.48 4.68 -7.37
C ALA A 60 -20.47 6.18 -7.07
N PHE A 61 -19.82 6.58 -5.96
CA PHE A 61 -19.68 7.99 -5.61
C PHE A 61 -18.75 8.72 -6.57
N ALA A 62 -17.63 8.11 -6.97
CA ALA A 62 -16.71 8.66 -7.97
C ALA A 62 -17.43 8.96 -9.28
N LYS A 63 -18.23 8.03 -9.79
CA LYS A 63 -19.08 8.25 -11.00
C LYS A 63 -20.08 9.39 -10.83
N SER A 64 -20.56 9.64 -9.62
CA SER A 64 -21.46 10.77 -9.35
C SER A 64 -20.70 12.09 -9.41
N VAL A 65 -19.47 12.14 -8.87
CA VAL A 65 -18.59 13.32 -8.98
C VAL A 65 -18.25 13.61 -10.44
N GLU A 66 -17.84 12.60 -11.20
CA GLU A 66 -17.56 12.73 -12.64
C GLU A 66 -18.77 13.26 -13.41
N ARG A 67 -19.99 12.76 -13.11
CA ARG A 67 -21.22 13.22 -13.76
C ARG A 67 -21.50 14.70 -13.49
N VAL A 68 -21.37 15.16 -12.25
CA VAL A 68 -21.54 16.55 -11.88
C VAL A 68 -20.50 17.43 -12.61
N PHE A 69 -19.26 16.96 -12.66
CA PHE A 69 -18.18 17.65 -13.37
C PHE A 69 -18.45 17.77 -14.88
N GLN A 70 -18.86 16.66 -15.53
CA GLN A 70 -19.14 16.66 -16.98
C GLN A 70 -20.37 17.49 -17.36
N ARG A 71 -21.37 17.61 -16.46
CA ARG A 71 -22.57 18.40 -16.71
C ARG A 71 -22.44 19.85 -16.31
N GLU A 72 -21.32 20.22 -15.64
CA GLU A 72 -21.11 21.56 -15.08
C GLU A 72 -22.25 22.04 -14.15
N GLU A 73 -22.98 21.08 -13.55
CA GLU A 73 -24.09 21.33 -12.63
C GLU A 73 -23.60 21.68 -11.24
N PHE A 74 -22.88 22.81 -11.10
CA PHE A 74 -22.32 23.24 -9.82
C PHE A 74 -23.31 24.07 -9.04
N ARG A 75 -23.60 23.65 -7.80
CA ARG A 75 -24.32 24.48 -6.84
C ARG A 75 -23.49 25.72 -6.53
N ARG A 76 -24.11 26.88 -6.60
CA ARG A 76 -23.54 28.12 -6.11
C ARG A 76 -24.49 28.74 -5.10
N VAL A 77 -23.95 29.22 -3.99
CA VAL A 77 -24.72 29.90 -2.94
C VAL A 77 -24.57 31.40 -3.04
N GLN A 78 -25.42 32.15 -2.35
CA GLN A 78 -25.32 33.61 -2.25
C GLN A 78 -24.09 33.98 -1.41
N HIS A 79 -23.63 35.23 -1.53
CA HIS A 79 -22.40 35.70 -0.88
C HIS A 79 -22.40 35.51 0.64
N GLN A 80 -23.55 35.57 1.29
CA GLN A 80 -23.72 35.40 2.73
C GLN A 80 -23.56 33.93 3.18
N GLU A 81 -23.70 32.99 2.27
CA GLU A 81 -23.65 31.54 2.53
C GLU A 81 -22.34 30.92 2.06
N ILE A 82 -21.39 31.73 1.56
CA ILE A 82 -20.08 31.25 1.12
C ILE A 82 -19.36 30.61 2.31
N GLY A 83 -18.85 29.38 2.08
CA GLY A 83 -18.11 28.66 3.11
C GLY A 83 -16.77 29.32 3.44
N LEU A 84 -16.41 29.26 4.70
CA LEU A 84 -15.15 29.81 5.22
C LEU A 84 -13.99 28.82 5.01
N ILE A 85 -12.78 29.33 4.91
CA ILE A 85 -11.55 28.53 4.89
C ILE A 85 -10.87 28.71 6.25
N PHE A 86 -10.56 27.59 6.89
CA PHE A 86 -9.88 27.55 8.18
C PHE A 86 -8.54 26.84 8.00
N GLU A 87 -7.50 27.36 8.62
CA GLU A 87 -6.23 26.65 8.77
C GLU A 87 -6.25 25.85 10.08
N GLN A 88 -5.68 24.64 10.06
CA GLN A 88 -5.63 23.80 11.26
C GLN A 88 -4.20 23.29 11.51
N PRO A 89 -3.33 24.11 12.12
CA PRO A 89 -1.90 23.80 12.28
C PRO A 89 -1.61 22.62 13.21
N ARG A 90 -2.55 22.23 14.10
CA ARG A 90 -2.34 21.18 15.11
C ARG A 90 -2.56 19.76 14.61
N VAL A 91 -2.85 19.54 13.33
CA VAL A 91 -3.10 18.19 12.79
C VAL A 91 -1.86 17.29 12.89
N LEU A 92 -0.68 17.87 12.67
CA LEU A 92 0.59 17.14 12.80
C LEU A 92 0.82 16.67 14.24
N ASP A 93 0.53 17.52 15.23
CA ASP A 93 0.67 17.14 16.65
C ASP A 93 -0.28 16.00 17.02
N LEU A 94 -1.54 16.09 16.59
CA LEU A 94 -2.55 15.05 16.86
C LEU A 94 -2.16 13.70 16.23
N TYR A 95 -1.64 13.74 15.02
CA TYR A 95 -1.14 12.53 14.37
C TYR A 95 0.08 11.98 15.10
N ALA A 96 1.06 12.82 15.46
CA ALA A 96 2.26 12.43 16.18
C ALA A 96 1.95 11.78 17.53
N GLU A 97 1.06 12.40 18.32
CA GLU A 97 0.61 11.85 19.61
C GLU A 97 -0.05 10.47 19.42
N ALA A 98 -0.93 10.32 18.44
CA ALA A 98 -1.56 9.06 18.14
C ALA A 98 -0.60 8.00 17.64
N TYR A 99 0.37 8.38 16.81
CA TYR A 99 1.44 7.52 16.31
C TYR A 99 2.25 6.93 17.46
N LEU A 100 2.77 7.78 18.36
CA LEU A 100 3.57 7.36 19.50
C LEU A 100 2.75 6.49 20.46
N LYS A 101 1.50 6.86 20.74
CA LYS A 101 0.60 6.06 21.56
C LYS A 101 0.33 4.67 20.95
N ALA A 102 0.09 4.59 19.64
CA ALA A 102 -0.17 3.33 18.95
C ALA A 102 1.08 2.44 18.86
N LEU A 103 2.25 3.06 18.74
CA LEU A 103 3.52 2.34 18.75
C LEU A 103 3.82 1.77 20.13
N GLY A 104 3.39 2.46 21.21
CA GLY A 104 3.53 2.05 22.61
C GLY A 104 4.68 2.78 23.32
N GLU A 105 4.67 2.67 24.66
CA GLU A 105 5.75 3.21 25.50
C GLU A 105 7.03 2.41 25.28
N GLN A 106 8.17 3.10 25.12
CA GLN A 106 9.49 2.49 24.88
C GLN A 106 9.47 1.35 23.83
N PRO A 107 9.06 1.66 22.59
CA PRO A 107 8.84 0.63 21.57
C PRO A 107 10.15 -0.06 21.12
N PHE A 108 11.31 0.55 21.43
CA PHE A 108 12.63 0.06 21.05
C PHE A 108 13.52 -0.15 22.29
N SER A 109 14.29 -1.23 22.27
CA SER A 109 15.30 -1.53 23.30
C SER A 109 16.70 -1.00 22.94
N GLU A 110 16.87 -0.46 21.74
CA GLU A 110 18.14 -0.01 21.17
C GLU A 110 17.96 1.27 20.33
N GLN A 111 19.04 2.00 20.12
CA GLN A 111 19.05 3.16 19.23
C GLN A 111 19.26 2.70 17.78
N PHE A 112 18.30 3.02 16.91
CA PHE A 112 18.43 2.74 15.50
C PHE A 112 19.15 3.86 14.74
N ARG A 113 20.12 3.47 13.88
CA ARG A 113 20.66 4.33 12.83
C ARG A 113 19.96 4.02 11.53
N LEU A 114 19.34 5.04 10.92
CA LEU A 114 18.49 4.91 9.75
C LEU A 114 18.97 5.81 8.61
N VAL A 115 18.72 5.38 7.37
CA VAL A 115 18.82 6.24 6.19
C VAL A 115 17.43 6.34 5.57
N ILE A 116 16.91 7.56 5.41
CA ILE A 116 15.55 7.75 4.88
C ILE A 116 15.62 8.60 3.61
N ASP A 117 15.23 8.00 2.49
CA ASP A 117 14.97 8.73 1.26
C ASP A 117 13.49 9.12 1.21
N TYR A 118 13.23 10.41 1.36
CA TYR A 118 11.87 10.97 1.33
C TYR A 118 11.30 11.06 -0.08
N ALA A 119 12.10 10.90 -1.12
CA ALA A 119 11.65 11.08 -2.51
C ALA A 119 10.82 12.36 -2.71
N HIS A 120 11.19 13.43 -2.00
CA HIS A 120 10.49 14.73 -1.95
C HIS A 120 9.08 14.67 -1.33
N SER A 121 8.74 13.61 -0.58
CA SER A 121 7.46 13.43 0.09
C SER A 121 7.21 14.50 1.16
N PRO A 122 5.97 14.99 1.30
CA PRO A 122 5.52 15.76 2.45
C PRO A 122 5.71 15.07 3.82
N ALA A 123 6.05 13.78 3.85
CA ALA A 123 6.37 13.06 5.08
C ALA A 123 7.49 13.74 5.90
N VAL A 124 8.34 14.54 5.25
CA VAL A 124 9.39 15.33 5.89
C VAL A 124 8.87 16.34 6.91
N VAL A 125 7.59 16.74 6.84
CA VAL A 125 7.03 17.71 7.80
C VAL A 125 6.66 17.08 9.15
N VAL A 126 6.59 15.75 9.23
CA VAL A 126 6.16 15.06 10.47
C VAL A 126 7.17 14.00 10.94
N LEU A 127 7.75 13.22 10.04
CA LEU A 127 8.55 12.05 10.39
C LEU A 127 9.85 12.37 11.12
N PRO A 128 10.63 13.44 10.81
CA PRO A 128 11.85 13.76 11.53
C PRO A 128 11.61 13.99 13.02
N ARG A 129 10.55 14.69 13.40
CA ARG A 129 10.18 14.91 14.81
C ARG A 129 9.87 13.58 15.50
N LEU A 130 9.05 12.72 14.89
CA LEU A 130 8.70 11.41 15.43
C LEU A 130 9.93 10.53 15.68
N LEU A 131 10.84 10.48 14.72
CA LEU A 131 12.06 9.67 14.83
C LEU A 131 13.03 10.22 15.86
N SER A 132 13.10 11.55 16.02
CA SER A 132 13.86 12.19 17.09
C SER A 132 13.29 11.86 18.47
N GLU A 133 11.97 11.93 18.65
CA GLU A 133 11.29 11.54 19.89
C GLU A 133 11.47 10.04 20.21
N LEU A 134 11.62 9.20 19.19
CA LEU A 134 11.93 7.78 19.32
C LEU A 134 13.43 7.48 19.50
N GLY A 135 14.30 8.50 19.55
CA GLY A 135 15.72 8.35 19.76
C GLY A 135 16.50 7.77 18.59
N CYS A 136 15.98 7.84 17.37
CA CYS A 136 16.67 7.35 16.18
C CYS A 136 17.74 8.34 15.69
N ASP A 137 18.88 7.80 15.24
CA ASP A 137 19.92 8.53 14.48
C ASP A 137 19.58 8.43 12.99
N VAL A 138 19.30 9.56 12.33
CA VAL A 138 18.71 9.55 10.99
C VAL A 138 19.54 10.37 10.01
N VAL A 139 19.93 9.74 8.91
CA VAL A 139 20.46 10.40 7.71
C VAL A 139 19.34 10.52 6.69
N THR A 140 19.09 11.73 6.21
CA THR A 140 17.99 12.03 5.28
C THR A 140 18.50 12.29 3.87
N LEU A 141 17.78 11.76 2.88
CA LEU A 141 17.98 11.98 1.45
C LEU A 141 16.71 12.59 0.88
N ASN A 142 16.86 13.48 -0.12
CA ASN A 142 15.74 14.08 -0.85
C ASN A 142 14.62 14.64 0.07
N ALA A 143 15.04 15.28 1.18
CA ALA A 143 14.14 15.73 2.25
C ALA A 143 13.57 17.15 2.01
N HIS A 144 13.59 17.65 0.78
CA HIS A 144 13.01 18.94 0.39
C HIS A 144 11.78 18.72 -0.50
N THR A 145 10.77 19.55 -0.34
CA THR A 145 9.47 19.40 -1.00
C THR A 145 9.29 20.31 -2.22
N GLU A 146 10.35 21.04 -2.60
CA GLU A 146 10.29 22.04 -3.68
C GLU A 146 10.43 21.44 -5.09
N ARG A 147 10.60 20.13 -5.20
CA ARG A 147 10.67 19.48 -6.51
C ARG A 147 9.32 19.59 -7.22
N GLN A 148 9.31 20.27 -8.36
CA GLN A 148 8.11 20.48 -9.19
C GLN A 148 7.82 19.30 -10.12
N GLU A 149 8.73 18.34 -10.25
CA GLU A 149 8.58 17.19 -11.15
C GLU A 149 8.24 15.92 -10.37
N ALA A 150 7.30 15.13 -10.90
CA ALA A 150 6.98 13.82 -10.36
C ALA A 150 8.20 12.89 -10.41
N LEU A 151 8.35 12.05 -9.40
CA LEU A 151 9.31 10.95 -9.43
C LEU A 151 8.90 9.96 -10.54
N LEU A 152 9.81 9.68 -11.47
CA LEU A 152 9.53 8.75 -12.56
C LEU A 152 9.88 7.31 -12.19
N PRO A 153 9.19 6.30 -12.78
CA PRO A 153 9.48 4.89 -12.51
C PRO A 153 10.93 4.51 -12.75
N GLU A 154 11.53 5.07 -13.79
CA GLU A 154 12.93 4.82 -14.18
C GLU A 154 13.94 5.41 -13.20
N GLU A 155 13.57 6.37 -12.35
CA GLU A 155 14.43 6.98 -11.33
C GLU A 155 14.46 6.14 -10.03
N ILE A 156 13.43 5.34 -9.77
CA ILE A 156 13.29 4.56 -8.54
C ILE A 156 14.44 3.56 -8.37
N PRO A 157 14.82 2.73 -9.36
CA PRO A 157 15.91 1.77 -9.21
C PRO A 157 17.23 2.42 -8.82
N ALA A 158 17.59 3.54 -9.44
CA ALA A 158 18.81 4.28 -9.10
C ALA A 158 18.75 4.89 -7.69
N SER A 159 17.59 5.34 -7.24
CA SER A 159 17.40 5.84 -5.86
C SER A 159 17.54 4.73 -4.83
N LEU A 160 16.99 3.55 -5.10
CA LEU A 160 17.09 2.38 -4.23
C LEU A 160 18.53 1.84 -4.16
N GLU A 161 19.25 1.79 -5.27
CA GLU A 161 20.67 1.39 -5.31
C GLU A 161 21.55 2.37 -4.50
N ARG A 162 21.31 3.67 -4.65
CA ARG A 162 21.98 4.72 -3.86
C ARG A 162 21.68 4.56 -2.38
N LEU A 163 20.39 4.37 -2.01
CA LEU A 163 19.99 4.13 -0.63
C LEU A 163 20.71 2.91 -0.04
N ALA A 164 20.71 1.78 -0.75
CA ALA A 164 21.39 0.55 -0.33
C ALA A 164 22.90 0.75 -0.14
N THR A 165 23.53 1.53 -1.02
CA THR A 165 24.96 1.87 -0.91
C THR A 165 25.26 2.70 0.34
N ILE A 166 24.41 3.69 0.64
CA ILE A 166 24.56 4.55 1.82
C ILE A 166 24.31 3.76 3.11
N VAL A 167 23.30 2.89 3.14
CA VAL A 167 23.02 2.01 4.30
C VAL A 167 24.24 1.19 4.65
N ARG A 168 24.87 0.53 3.68
CA ARG A 168 26.12 -0.24 3.90
C ARG A 168 27.27 0.63 4.35
N ALA A 169 27.50 1.77 3.67
CA ALA A 169 28.62 2.66 3.96
C ALA A 169 28.57 3.25 5.38
N LEU A 170 27.38 3.52 5.90
CA LEU A 170 27.16 4.06 7.24
C LEU A 170 26.94 2.99 8.30
N SER A 171 26.98 1.70 7.93
CA SER A 171 26.58 0.60 8.82
C SER A 171 25.24 0.89 9.50
N ALA A 172 24.28 1.42 8.74
CA ALA A 172 22.94 1.72 9.24
C ALA A 172 22.14 0.42 9.43
N HIS A 173 21.26 0.40 10.41
CA HIS A 173 20.42 -0.77 10.69
C HIS A 173 19.41 -1.02 9.60
N MET A 174 18.87 0.06 9.00
CA MET A 174 17.87 0.00 7.93
C MET A 174 17.92 1.27 7.08
N GLY A 175 17.48 1.13 5.82
CA GLY A 175 17.12 2.22 4.95
C GLY A 175 15.63 2.18 4.59
N PHE A 176 15.00 3.33 4.40
CA PHE A 176 13.62 3.45 3.96
C PHE A 176 13.52 4.40 2.79
N PHE A 177 12.84 4.00 1.74
CA PHE A 177 12.41 4.87 0.65
C PHE A 177 10.91 5.08 0.79
N LEU A 178 10.47 6.32 0.90
CA LEU A 178 9.05 6.68 1.03
C LEU A 178 8.52 7.17 -0.30
N TYR A 179 7.42 6.58 -0.77
CA TYR A 179 6.73 7.14 -1.92
C TYR A 179 6.15 8.52 -1.58
N PRO A 180 6.07 9.44 -2.56
CA PRO A 180 5.66 10.82 -2.31
C PRO A 180 4.31 11.01 -1.62
N ASP A 181 3.35 10.08 -1.80
CA ASP A 181 2.04 10.10 -1.12
C ASP A 181 2.12 9.76 0.38
N GLY A 182 3.19 9.11 0.83
CA GLY A 182 3.36 8.62 2.18
C GLY A 182 2.58 7.34 2.49
N GLU A 183 1.98 6.69 1.50
CA GLU A 183 1.18 5.47 1.69
C GLU A 183 1.96 4.18 1.46
N LYS A 184 3.08 4.24 0.70
CA LYS A 184 3.93 3.09 0.36
C LYS A 184 5.38 3.34 0.76
N LEU A 185 6.08 2.25 1.06
CA LEU A 185 7.51 2.29 1.34
C LEU A 185 8.25 1.08 0.73
N VAL A 186 9.55 1.27 0.58
CA VAL A 186 10.53 0.21 0.34
C VAL A 186 11.50 0.21 1.51
N LEU A 187 11.96 -0.95 1.92
CA LEU A 187 12.94 -1.11 2.99
C LEU A 187 14.24 -1.68 2.42
N VAL A 188 15.36 -1.21 2.97
CA VAL A 188 16.69 -1.76 2.72
C VAL A 188 17.23 -2.28 4.05
N ASP A 189 17.70 -3.54 4.09
CA ASP A 189 18.28 -4.12 5.29
C ASP A 189 19.76 -3.68 5.52
N ASP A 190 20.33 -4.07 6.64
CA ASP A 190 21.71 -3.77 7.02
C ASP A 190 22.77 -4.30 6.05
N ALA A 191 22.45 -5.36 5.28
CA ALA A 191 23.30 -5.90 4.21
C ALA A 191 23.13 -5.15 2.87
N GLY A 192 22.15 -4.24 2.78
CA GLY A 192 21.85 -3.48 1.57
C GLY A 192 20.90 -4.21 0.61
N THR A 193 20.20 -5.24 1.07
CA THR A 193 19.17 -5.91 0.28
C THR A 193 17.90 -5.07 0.23
N VAL A 194 17.36 -4.86 -0.96
CA VAL A 194 16.15 -4.08 -1.18
C VAL A 194 14.90 -4.97 -1.05
N TRP A 195 14.02 -4.62 -0.14
CA TRP A 195 12.75 -5.29 0.14
C TRP A 195 11.59 -4.42 -0.32
N GLN A 196 10.89 -4.87 -1.36
CA GLN A 196 9.74 -4.14 -1.94
C GLN A 196 8.61 -5.09 -2.31
N GLY A 197 7.40 -4.57 -2.42
CA GLY A 197 6.23 -5.35 -2.84
C GLY A 197 5.99 -6.57 -1.96
N MET A 198 5.79 -7.74 -2.57
CA MET A 198 5.62 -9.01 -1.84
C MET A 198 6.87 -9.40 -1.03
N GLY A 199 8.07 -9.01 -1.45
CA GLY A 199 9.30 -9.22 -0.68
C GLY A 199 9.27 -8.47 0.65
N LEU A 200 8.83 -7.21 0.65
CA LEU A 200 8.65 -6.43 1.89
C LEU A 200 7.64 -7.09 2.83
N LEU A 201 6.55 -7.62 2.28
CA LEU A 201 5.54 -8.34 3.06
C LEU A 201 6.11 -9.65 3.62
N ALA A 202 6.94 -10.38 2.86
CA ALA A 202 7.64 -11.57 3.34
C ALA A 202 8.56 -11.25 4.52
N LEU A 203 9.32 -10.15 4.44
CA LEU A 203 10.17 -9.68 5.52
C LEU A 203 9.36 -9.32 6.78
N LEU A 204 8.22 -8.63 6.63
CA LEU A 204 7.33 -8.32 7.76
C LEU A 204 6.79 -9.60 8.41
N ILE A 205 6.40 -10.59 7.61
CA ILE A 205 5.96 -11.89 8.11
C ILE A 205 7.08 -12.59 8.89
N ALA A 206 8.33 -12.55 8.40
CA ALA A 206 9.47 -13.10 9.13
C ALA A 206 9.69 -12.38 10.47
N LEU A 207 9.61 -11.06 10.50
CA LEU A 207 9.70 -10.26 11.73
C LEU A 207 8.60 -10.59 12.73
N VAL A 208 7.37 -10.76 12.27
CA VAL A 208 6.25 -11.18 13.13
C VAL A 208 6.47 -12.58 13.66
N ALA A 209 7.04 -13.49 12.86
CA ALA A 209 7.35 -14.85 13.28
C ALA A 209 8.45 -14.95 14.35
N GLU A 210 9.42 -14.00 14.38
CA GLU A 210 10.44 -13.93 15.44
C GLU A 210 9.84 -13.57 16.82
N SER A 211 8.73 -12.83 16.85
CA SER A 211 8.06 -12.43 18.10
C SER A 211 6.54 -12.41 17.91
N PRO A 212 5.94 -13.60 17.75
CA PRO A 212 4.54 -13.68 17.37
C PRO A 212 3.63 -13.14 18.50
N PRO A 213 2.57 -12.41 18.14
CA PRO A 213 1.55 -12.03 19.10
C PRO A 213 0.77 -13.27 19.56
N ALA A 214 0.24 -13.22 20.79
CA ALA A 214 -0.51 -14.35 21.38
C ALA A 214 -1.76 -14.74 20.55
N ASN A 215 -2.36 -13.76 19.88
CA ASN A 215 -3.52 -13.93 19.00
C ASN A 215 -3.46 -12.87 17.89
N GLY A 216 -4.01 -13.19 16.74
CA GLY A 216 -4.15 -12.22 15.66
C GLY A 216 -4.33 -12.84 14.29
N GLU A 217 -4.67 -11.99 13.34
CA GLU A 217 -4.93 -12.35 11.97
C GLU A 217 -4.24 -11.34 11.04
N VAL A 218 -3.71 -11.82 9.92
CA VAL A 218 -3.15 -10.99 8.85
C VAL A 218 -4.08 -11.05 7.66
N VAL A 219 -4.34 -9.91 7.05
CA VAL A 219 -5.15 -9.81 5.83
C VAL A 219 -4.24 -9.71 4.61
N LEU A 220 -4.40 -10.64 3.68
CA LEU A 220 -3.61 -10.78 2.46
C LEU A 220 -4.50 -10.75 1.21
N PRO A 221 -3.97 -10.33 0.04
CA PRO A 221 -4.71 -10.43 -1.21
C PRO A 221 -4.80 -11.90 -1.65
N VAL A 222 -5.82 -12.22 -2.41
CA VAL A 222 -6.08 -13.58 -2.93
C VAL A 222 -4.93 -14.16 -3.75
N TYR A 223 -4.03 -13.32 -4.26
CA TYR A 223 -2.82 -13.72 -5.00
C TYR A 223 -1.55 -13.76 -4.15
N ALA A 224 -1.66 -13.60 -2.84
CA ALA A 224 -0.49 -13.77 -1.97
C ALA A 224 0.05 -15.21 -2.05
N PRO A 225 1.40 -15.40 -1.93
CA PRO A 225 2.00 -16.72 -1.88
C PRO A 225 1.43 -17.57 -0.73
N GLU A 226 1.19 -18.85 -0.99
CA GLU A 226 0.76 -19.79 0.08
C GLU A 226 1.81 -19.98 1.17
N SER A 227 3.09 -19.75 0.82
CA SER A 227 4.19 -19.73 1.79
C SER A 227 3.95 -18.75 2.94
N PHE A 228 3.25 -17.63 2.68
CA PHE A 228 2.92 -16.62 3.69
C PHE A 228 1.94 -17.15 4.72
N ALA A 229 0.86 -17.78 4.24
CA ALA A 229 -0.12 -18.40 5.11
C ALA A 229 0.50 -19.52 5.96
N ARG A 230 1.33 -20.37 5.34
CA ARG A 230 2.05 -21.44 6.03
C ARG A 230 3.01 -20.89 7.10
N ALA A 231 3.74 -19.81 6.81
CA ALA A 231 4.66 -19.21 7.77
C ALA A 231 3.92 -18.63 8.98
N LEU A 232 2.82 -17.89 8.77
CA LEU A 232 2.00 -17.30 9.82
C LEU A 232 1.30 -18.36 10.67
N GLN A 233 0.74 -19.39 10.05
CA GLN A 233 0.06 -20.49 10.78
C GLN A 233 1.01 -21.27 11.70
N ARG A 234 2.29 -21.45 11.31
CA ARG A 234 3.31 -22.10 12.16
C ARG A 234 3.51 -21.40 13.50
N VAL A 235 3.27 -20.11 13.55
CA VAL A 235 3.42 -19.27 14.75
C VAL A 235 2.06 -18.87 15.38
N GLY A 236 0.98 -19.54 14.97
CA GLY A 236 -0.35 -19.34 15.56
C GLY A 236 -1.09 -18.09 15.08
N VAL A 237 -0.63 -17.44 13.99
CA VAL A 237 -1.27 -16.26 13.41
C VAL A 237 -2.20 -16.70 12.29
N GLY A 238 -3.46 -16.25 12.35
CA GLY A 238 -4.47 -16.48 11.31
C GLY A 238 -4.21 -15.69 10.03
N VAL A 239 -4.77 -16.18 8.92
CA VAL A 239 -4.72 -15.47 7.63
C VAL A 239 -6.11 -15.39 7.05
N ARG A 240 -6.46 -14.20 6.57
CA ARG A 240 -7.69 -13.91 5.83
C ARG A 240 -7.34 -13.39 4.44
N GLU A 241 -7.89 -14.02 3.42
CA GLU A 241 -7.81 -13.52 2.05
C GLU A 241 -8.90 -12.49 1.77
N THR A 242 -8.56 -11.45 1.02
CA THR A 242 -9.51 -10.43 0.56
C THR A 242 -9.18 -9.92 -0.84
N LEU A 243 -10.07 -9.10 -1.39
CA LEU A 243 -9.80 -8.37 -2.64
C LEU A 243 -8.62 -7.41 -2.44
N SER A 244 -7.78 -7.26 -3.46
CA SER A 244 -6.65 -6.32 -3.44
C SER A 244 -7.05 -4.84 -3.50
N ALA A 245 -8.33 -4.55 -3.77
CA ALA A 245 -8.81 -3.18 -3.87
C ALA A 245 -8.63 -2.43 -2.53
N PRO A 246 -8.18 -1.16 -2.54
CA PRO A 246 -7.90 -0.38 -1.32
C PRO A 246 -9.05 -0.37 -0.32
N ARG A 247 -10.28 -0.18 -0.80
CA ARG A 247 -11.48 -0.19 0.05
C ARG A 247 -11.72 -1.55 0.71
N ALA A 248 -11.56 -2.64 -0.03
CA ALA A 248 -11.75 -3.99 0.52
C ALA A 248 -10.67 -4.33 1.56
N MET A 249 -9.42 -3.94 1.31
CA MET A 249 -8.33 -4.04 2.29
C MET A 249 -8.65 -3.27 3.56
N THR A 250 -9.13 -2.02 3.44
CA THR A 250 -9.54 -1.20 4.58
C THR A 250 -10.69 -1.84 5.36
N GLU A 251 -11.73 -2.34 4.67
CA GLU A 251 -12.87 -3.01 5.31
C GLU A 251 -12.46 -4.29 6.04
N ALA A 252 -11.56 -5.07 5.44
CA ALA A 252 -11.00 -6.26 6.09
C ALA A 252 -10.10 -5.91 7.29
N ALA A 253 -9.28 -4.86 7.18
CA ALA A 253 -8.43 -4.38 8.27
C ALA A 253 -9.22 -3.87 9.49
N ARG A 254 -10.47 -3.43 9.30
CA ARG A 254 -11.35 -2.99 10.41
C ARG A 254 -11.85 -4.12 11.30
N GLN A 255 -11.69 -5.37 10.88
CA GLN A 255 -12.14 -6.51 11.68
C GLN A 255 -11.28 -6.65 12.95
N LYS A 256 -11.94 -7.07 14.04
CA LYS A 256 -11.26 -7.24 15.32
C LYS A 256 -10.18 -8.32 15.24
N GLY A 257 -9.02 -8.04 15.79
CA GLY A 257 -7.91 -8.98 15.86
C GLY A 257 -6.96 -8.95 14.66
N VAL A 258 -7.21 -8.07 13.66
CA VAL A 258 -6.29 -7.87 12.54
C VAL A 258 -5.04 -7.16 13.03
N LEU A 259 -3.87 -7.78 12.80
CA LEU A 259 -2.54 -7.24 13.13
C LEU A 259 -2.09 -6.24 12.08
N PHE A 260 -2.18 -6.64 10.83
CA PHE A 260 -1.93 -5.79 9.67
C PHE A 260 -2.62 -6.34 8.42
N ALA A 261 -2.75 -5.50 7.41
CA ALA A 261 -3.24 -5.84 6.08
C ALA A 261 -2.34 -5.23 5.01
N SER A 262 -2.19 -5.90 3.86
CA SER A 262 -1.42 -5.39 2.73
C SER A 262 -1.85 -6.04 1.43
N ALA A 263 -1.91 -5.25 0.34
CA ALA A 263 -2.05 -5.79 -1.02
C ALA A 263 -0.70 -6.29 -1.60
N GLY A 264 0.40 -6.12 -0.87
CA GLY A 264 1.73 -6.58 -1.29
C GLY A 264 2.40 -5.66 -2.31
N GLU A 265 2.04 -4.38 -2.33
CA GLU A 265 2.60 -3.36 -3.21
C GLU A 265 3.44 -2.30 -2.46
N GLY A 266 3.88 -2.59 -1.25
CA GLY A 266 4.54 -1.65 -0.35
C GLY A 266 3.58 -0.86 0.54
N ASP A 267 2.28 -1.05 0.35
CA ASP A 267 1.18 -0.55 1.17
C ASP A 267 1.03 -1.42 2.42
N LEU A 268 1.00 -0.81 3.58
CA LEU A 268 0.81 -1.51 4.85
C LEU A 268 -0.24 -0.77 5.70
N ILE A 269 -1.22 -1.51 6.17
CA ILE A 269 -2.28 -1.02 7.06
C ILE A 269 -2.08 -1.65 8.43
N PHE A 270 -1.90 -0.83 9.44
CA PHE A 270 -1.84 -1.27 10.84
C PHE A 270 -3.03 -0.72 11.62
N PRO A 271 -4.05 -1.54 11.94
CA PRO A 271 -5.24 -1.12 12.69
C PRO A 271 -4.96 -0.46 14.03
N ALA A 272 -3.77 -0.65 14.57
CA ALA A 272 -3.33 -0.01 15.82
C ALA A 272 -3.39 1.53 15.73
N LEU A 273 -3.16 2.12 14.57
CA LEU A 273 -3.29 3.57 14.34
C LEU A 273 -4.58 3.89 13.57
N HIS A 274 -4.69 3.37 12.34
CA HIS A 274 -5.88 3.53 11.50
C HIS A 274 -5.98 2.44 10.42
N TYR A 275 -7.07 2.44 9.64
CA TYR A 275 -7.42 1.32 8.77
C TYR A 275 -7.07 1.56 7.29
N VAL A 276 -6.13 2.44 7.01
CA VAL A 276 -5.68 2.80 5.66
C VAL A 276 -4.17 2.67 5.54
N PRO A 277 -3.61 2.56 4.32
CA PRO A 277 -2.16 2.50 4.14
C PRO A 277 -1.46 3.71 4.76
N ASP A 278 -0.37 3.43 5.49
CA ASP A 278 0.44 4.43 6.17
C ASP A 278 1.90 3.98 6.26
N ALA A 279 2.72 4.49 5.34
CA ALA A 279 4.14 4.17 5.29
C ALA A 279 4.91 4.77 6.48
N LEU A 280 4.43 5.90 7.03
CA LEU A 280 5.08 6.54 8.17
C LEU A 280 4.93 5.65 9.42
N PHE A 281 3.72 5.17 9.68
CA PHE A 281 3.48 4.27 10.82
C PHE A 281 4.07 2.88 10.59
N ALA A 282 4.03 2.38 9.35
CA ALA A 282 4.66 1.12 8.98
C ALA A 282 6.17 1.13 9.26
N LEU A 283 6.87 2.24 9.01
CA LEU A 283 8.28 2.40 9.37
C LEU A 283 8.48 2.16 10.88
N GLY A 284 7.71 2.81 11.74
CA GLY A 284 7.77 2.60 13.19
C GLY A 284 7.49 1.16 13.60
N MET A 285 6.55 0.49 12.92
CA MET A 285 6.23 -0.92 13.18
C MET A 285 7.38 -1.85 12.76
N PHE A 286 8.08 -1.58 11.65
CA PHE A 286 9.30 -2.32 11.28
C PHE A 286 10.37 -2.19 12.36
N LEU A 287 10.63 -0.97 12.85
CA LEU A 287 11.59 -0.75 13.94
C LEU A 287 11.18 -1.50 15.21
N LYS A 288 9.89 -1.46 15.56
CA LYS A 288 9.36 -2.17 16.73
C LYS A 288 9.54 -3.68 16.63
N TYR A 289 9.25 -4.28 15.49
CA TYR A 289 9.44 -5.73 15.30
C TYR A 289 10.92 -6.09 15.23
N ALA A 290 11.76 -5.29 14.58
CA ALA A 290 13.20 -5.51 14.53
C ALA A 290 13.84 -5.45 15.91
N SER A 291 13.49 -4.45 16.73
CA SER A 291 13.94 -4.35 18.12
C SER A 291 13.59 -5.57 18.95
N LYS A 292 12.41 -6.15 18.73
CA LYS A 292 12.00 -7.39 19.42
C LYS A 292 12.76 -8.62 18.95
N ALA A 293 13.11 -8.69 17.68
CA ALA A 293 13.88 -9.79 17.09
C ALA A 293 15.30 -9.88 17.65
N LYS A 294 15.89 -8.75 18.09
CA LYS A 294 17.25 -8.66 18.65
C LYS A 294 18.35 -9.27 17.75
N LYS A 295 18.15 -9.17 16.45
CA LYS A 295 19.03 -9.67 15.40
C LYS A 295 19.15 -8.64 14.29
N PRO A 296 20.26 -8.58 13.55
CA PRO A 296 20.32 -7.83 12.31
C PRO A 296 19.18 -8.21 11.37
N LEU A 297 18.63 -7.23 10.66
CA LEU A 297 17.49 -7.45 9.79
C LEU A 297 17.79 -8.45 8.67
N SER A 298 19.01 -8.41 8.13
CA SER A 298 19.48 -9.39 7.14
C SER A 298 19.44 -10.84 7.64
N GLN A 299 19.66 -11.07 8.92
CA GLN A 299 19.54 -12.40 9.52
C GLN A 299 18.06 -12.84 9.65
N VAL A 300 17.17 -11.93 10.03
CA VAL A 300 15.72 -12.20 10.04
C VAL A 300 15.23 -12.48 8.62
N ALA A 301 15.71 -11.72 7.66
CA ALA A 301 15.37 -11.85 6.24
C ALA A 301 15.71 -13.24 5.66
N ALA A 302 16.73 -13.91 6.19
CA ALA A 302 17.06 -15.28 5.80
C ALA A 302 15.94 -16.30 6.08
N SER A 303 15.04 -15.99 7.02
CA SER A 303 13.86 -16.81 7.36
C SER A 303 12.58 -16.37 6.64
N ALA A 304 12.65 -15.34 5.79
CA ALA A 304 11.48 -14.84 5.09
C ALA A 304 10.87 -15.91 4.17
N PRO A 305 9.54 -16.05 4.18
CA PRO A 305 8.88 -17.03 3.30
C PRO A 305 9.14 -16.68 1.84
N PRO A 306 9.41 -17.67 0.97
CA PRO A 306 9.74 -17.42 -0.43
C PRO A 306 8.57 -16.81 -1.18
N VAL A 307 8.86 -15.86 -2.07
CA VAL A 307 7.90 -15.28 -3.01
C VAL A 307 8.02 -16.02 -4.34
N THR A 308 7.12 -16.96 -4.55
CA THR A 308 7.09 -17.83 -5.74
C THR A 308 5.97 -17.48 -6.72
N VAL A 309 5.30 -16.37 -6.51
CA VAL A 309 4.26 -15.87 -7.42
C VAL A 309 4.89 -15.04 -8.53
N VAL A 310 4.56 -15.38 -9.78
CA VAL A 310 4.90 -14.62 -10.99
C VAL A 310 3.65 -13.95 -11.53
N HIS A 311 3.77 -12.73 -11.99
CA HIS A 311 2.69 -11.91 -12.53
C HIS A 311 3.00 -11.47 -13.97
N ARG A 312 1.96 -11.47 -14.82
CA ARG A 312 1.97 -10.89 -16.17
C ARG A 312 0.70 -10.09 -16.38
N THR A 313 0.81 -9.07 -17.21
CA THR A 313 -0.32 -8.23 -17.64
C THR A 313 -0.56 -8.44 -19.13
N LEU A 314 -1.82 -8.60 -19.52
CA LEU A 314 -2.26 -8.69 -20.90
C LEU A 314 -3.17 -7.51 -21.25
N PRO A 315 -2.92 -6.76 -22.34
CA PRO A 315 -3.86 -5.76 -22.84
C PRO A 315 -5.22 -6.39 -23.15
N CYS A 316 -6.28 -5.79 -22.64
CA CYS A 316 -7.66 -6.22 -22.87
C CYS A 316 -8.59 -5.01 -22.93
N PRO A 317 -9.22 -4.71 -24.09
CA PRO A 317 -10.19 -3.64 -24.19
C PRO A 317 -11.30 -3.77 -23.17
N VAL A 318 -11.76 -2.65 -22.62
CA VAL A 318 -12.74 -2.63 -21.51
C VAL A 318 -14.00 -3.37 -21.87
N GLU A 319 -14.48 -3.21 -23.09
CA GLU A 319 -15.67 -3.85 -23.65
C GLU A 319 -15.56 -5.38 -23.77
N LYS A 320 -14.34 -5.91 -23.92
CA LYS A 320 -14.07 -7.34 -24.03
C LYS A 320 -13.83 -8.04 -22.68
N LYS A 321 -13.54 -7.30 -21.60
CA LYS A 321 -13.22 -7.89 -20.29
C LYS A 321 -14.30 -8.88 -19.80
N GLY A 322 -15.56 -8.49 -19.91
CA GLY A 322 -16.68 -9.31 -19.44
C GLY A 322 -16.82 -10.63 -20.22
N SER A 323 -16.71 -10.58 -21.56
CA SER A 323 -16.77 -11.79 -22.41
C SER A 323 -15.60 -12.71 -22.16
N VAL A 324 -14.36 -12.17 -22.13
CA VAL A 324 -13.14 -12.95 -21.89
C VAL A 324 -13.18 -13.61 -20.51
N MET A 325 -13.54 -12.89 -19.44
CA MET A 325 -13.64 -13.48 -18.09
C MET A 325 -14.70 -14.58 -18.00
N ARG A 326 -15.77 -14.48 -18.77
CA ARG A 326 -16.78 -15.56 -18.89
C ARG A 326 -16.20 -16.81 -19.55
N GLU A 327 -15.47 -16.63 -20.67
CA GLU A 327 -14.80 -17.73 -21.35
C GLU A 327 -13.71 -18.38 -20.48
N VAL A 328 -12.91 -17.57 -19.74
CA VAL A 328 -11.96 -18.08 -18.75
C VAL A 328 -12.67 -18.96 -17.72
N THR A 329 -13.81 -18.52 -17.20
CA THR A 329 -14.58 -19.29 -16.23
C THR A 329 -15.08 -20.59 -16.82
N GLN A 330 -15.65 -20.56 -18.03
CA GLN A 330 -16.27 -21.73 -18.66
C GLN A 330 -15.26 -22.74 -19.20
N ARG A 331 -14.15 -22.28 -19.83
CA ARG A 331 -13.24 -23.18 -20.53
C ARG A 331 -11.99 -23.55 -19.71
N LEU A 332 -11.53 -22.64 -18.83
CA LEU A 332 -10.29 -22.88 -18.11
C LEU A 332 -10.50 -23.30 -16.63
N ALA A 333 -11.63 -22.91 -16.04
CA ALA A 333 -11.90 -23.19 -14.63
C ALA A 333 -12.99 -24.23 -14.39
N SER A 334 -13.59 -24.80 -15.45
CA SER A 334 -14.74 -25.70 -15.33
C SER A 334 -14.49 -26.94 -14.45
N GLU A 335 -13.26 -27.46 -14.45
CA GLU A 335 -12.92 -28.70 -13.73
C GLU A 335 -12.23 -28.47 -12.38
N LYS A 336 -11.52 -27.33 -12.20
CA LYS A 336 -10.66 -27.10 -11.02
C LYS A 336 -10.76 -25.65 -10.46
N PRO A 337 -11.96 -25.08 -10.24
CA PRO A 337 -12.05 -23.75 -9.64
C PRO A 337 -11.62 -23.82 -8.18
N ARG A 338 -10.74 -22.90 -7.74
CA ARG A 338 -10.31 -22.80 -6.35
C ARG A 338 -10.99 -21.63 -5.61
N SER A 339 -11.18 -20.53 -6.30
CA SER A 339 -11.84 -19.32 -5.76
C SER A 339 -12.30 -18.39 -6.88
N PHE A 340 -13.36 -17.65 -6.62
CA PHE A 340 -13.89 -16.58 -7.47
C PHE A 340 -13.87 -15.21 -6.77
N LEU A 341 -13.08 -15.07 -5.71
CA LEU A 341 -13.07 -13.85 -4.89
C LEU A 341 -12.63 -12.62 -5.68
N GLU A 342 -11.54 -12.73 -6.48
CA GLU A 342 -11.04 -11.65 -7.33
C GLU A 342 -10.69 -12.19 -8.72
N GLY A 343 -11.68 -12.44 -9.55
CA GLY A 343 -11.49 -13.13 -10.82
C GLY A 343 -11.62 -14.64 -10.66
N VAL A 344 -10.81 -15.41 -11.39
CA VAL A 344 -10.89 -16.86 -11.44
C VAL A 344 -9.55 -17.48 -11.02
N LYS A 345 -9.50 -18.07 -9.82
CA LYS A 345 -8.35 -18.81 -9.31
C LYS A 345 -8.53 -20.29 -9.61
N ILE A 346 -7.59 -20.88 -10.33
CA ILE A 346 -7.63 -22.23 -10.86
C ILE A 346 -6.55 -23.03 -10.15
N ALA A 347 -6.89 -24.23 -9.66
CA ALA A 347 -5.91 -25.15 -9.10
C ALA A 347 -5.13 -25.86 -10.21
N GLU A 348 -3.83 -25.97 -10.05
CA GLU A 348 -2.92 -26.72 -10.88
C GLU A 348 -2.20 -27.80 -10.04
N ASP A 349 -1.65 -28.82 -10.67
CA ASP A 349 -1.03 -29.95 -9.95
C ASP A 349 0.11 -29.53 -9.01
N GLN A 350 0.80 -28.43 -9.35
CA GLN A 350 1.91 -27.90 -8.57
C GLN A 350 1.72 -26.41 -8.23
N GLY A 351 0.49 -25.95 -7.99
CA GLY A 351 0.25 -24.56 -7.65
C GLY A 351 -1.13 -24.05 -8.03
N TRP A 352 -1.21 -22.81 -8.45
CA TRP A 352 -2.45 -22.18 -8.88
C TRP A 352 -2.19 -21.06 -9.90
N VAL A 353 -3.23 -20.74 -10.66
CA VAL A 353 -3.28 -19.55 -11.53
C VAL A 353 -4.49 -18.71 -11.18
N LEU A 354 -4.32 -17.40 -11.12
CA LEU A 354 -5.41 -16.43 -10.99
C LEU A 354 -5.45 -15.55 -12.24
N VAL A 355 -6.59 -15.52 -12.91
CA VAL A 355 -6.91 -14.56 -13.97
C VAL A 355 -7.91 -13.56 -13.42
N ARG A 356 -7.56 -12.28 -13.44
CA ARG A 356 -8.46 -11.19 -13.00
C ARG A 356 -8.42 -10.01 -13.95
N SER A 357 -9.53 -9.27 -14.03
CA SER A 357 -9.56 -8.02 -14.79
C SER A 357 -9.07 -6.85 -13.92
N ASP A 358 -8.27 -5.96 -14.50
CA ASP A 358 -8.01 -4.66 -13.87
C ASP A 358 -9.31 -3.85 -13.82
N ARG A 359 -9.51 -3.07 -12.76
CA ARG A 359 -10.73 -2.27 -12.57
C ARG A 359 -10.74 -0.98 -13.38
N LEU A 360 -9.59 -0.40 -13.61
CA LEU A 360 -9.43 0.93 -14.20
C LEU A 360 -8.78 0.88 -15.59
N ARG A 361 -7.77 -0.01 -15.76
CA ARG A 361 -6.96 -0.09 -16.97
C ARG A 361 -7.52 -1.14 -17.95
N PRO A 362 -7.33 -0.96 -19.27
CA PRO A 362 -7.76 -1.93 -20.27
C PRO A 362 -6.83 -3.16 -20.32
N GLU A 363 -6.74 -3.88 -19.21
CA GLU A 363 -5.83 -5.02 -19.05
C GLU A 363 -6.41 -6.13 -18.16
N LEU A 364 -5.85 -7.33 -18.31
CA LEU A 364 -6.04 -8.48 -17.44
C LEU A 364 -4.72 -8.78 -16.73
N HIS A 365 -4.80 -9.23 -15.49
CA HIS A 365 -3.68 -9.70 -14.70
C HIS A 365 -3.73 -11.21 -14.58
N ILE A 366 -2.60 -11.85 -14.82
CA ILE A 366 -2.41 -13.29 -14.63
C ILE A 366 -1.32 -13.48 -13.60
N HIS A 367 -1.67 -14.08 -12.48
CA HIS A 367 -0.74 -14.48 -11.43
C HIS A 367 -0.65 -16.01 -11.41
N ALA A 368 0.52 -16.54 -11.17
CA ALA A 368 0.69 -17.98 -10.92
C ALA A 368 1.69 -18.21 -9.82
N GLU A 369 1.42 -19.19 -8.98
CA GLU A 369 2.34 -19.74 -8.00
C GLU A 369 2.68 -21.18 -8.36
N ALA A 370 3.95 -21.53 -8.19
CA ALA A 370 4.47 -22.89 -8.32
C ALA A 370 5.64 -23.09 -7.34
N PRO A 371 6.16 -24.32 -7.12
CA PRO A 371 7.26 -24.55 -6.21
C PRO A 371 8.54 -23.77 -6.50
N THR A 372 8.76 -23.38 -7.76
CA THR A 372 9.89 -22.51 -8.14
C THR A 372 9.41 -21.36 -9.03
N PRO A 373 10.12 -20.22 -9.05
CA PRO A 373 9.78 -19.09 -9.91
C PRO A 373 9.76 -19.45 -11.42
N GLU A 374 10.64 -20.37 -11.86
CA GLU A 374 10.71 -20.81 -13.25
C GLU A 374 9.46 -21.61 -13.65
N LEU A 375 8.96 -22.48 -12.76
CA LEU A 375 7.71 -23.22 -12.97
C LEU A 375 6.52 -22.27 -12.96
N ALA A 376 6.49 -21.30 -12.04
CA ALA A 376 5.45 -20.27 -12.00
C ALA A 376 5.46 -19.43 -13.29
N ALA A 377 6.64 -19.06 -13.81
CA ALA A 377 6.76 -18.32 -15.05
C ALA A 377 6.19 -19.11 -16.24
N ARG A 378 6.55 -20.40 -16.37
CA ARG A 378 5.99 -21.28 -17.42
C ARG A 378 4.48 -21.41 -17.31
N LEU A 379 3.96 -21.48 -16.10
CA LEU A 379 2.53 -21.59 -15.83
C LEU A 379 1.81 -20.30 -16.25
N VAL A 380 2.33 -19.14 -15.85
CA VAL A 380 1.80 -17.83 -16.29
C VAL A 380 1.82 -17.71 -17.81
N ASP A 381 2.94 -18.03 -18.47
CA ASP A 381 3.09 -17.88 -19.92
C ASP A 381 2.10 -18.80 -20.68
N ARG A 382 1.86 -20.01 -20.17
CA ARG A 382 0.85 -20.93 -20.71
C ARG A 382 -0.56 -20.31 -20.65
N TYR A 383 -0.94 -19.74 -19.50
CA TYR A 383 -2.25 -19.13 -19.36
C TYR A 383 -2.37 -17.80 -20.11
N CYS A 384 -1.31 -17.03 -20.24
CA CYS A 384 -1.29 -15.86 -21.13
C CYS A 384 -1.67 -16.24 -22.55
N GLN A 385 -1.04 -17.29 -23.10
CA GLN A 385 -1.35 -17.79 -24.46
C GLN A 385 -2.81 -18.27 -24.60
N GLN A 386 -3.34 -18.94 -23.57
CA GLN A 386 -4.74 -19.38 -23.58
C GLN A 386 -5.71 -18.20 -23.55
N VAL A 387 -5.47 -17.22 -22.66
CA VAL A 387 -6.30 -16.01 -22.54
C VAL A 387 -6.21 -15.14 -23.80
N GLU A 388 -5.03 -15.04 -24.43
CA GLU A 388 -4.88 -14.35 -25.73
C GLU A 388 -5.71 -14.98 -26.85
N ARG A 389 -5.82 -16.32 -26.89
CA ARG A 389 -6.71 -17.00 -27.84
C ARG A 389 -8.17 -16.62 -27.59
N LEU A 390 -8.61 -16.68 -26.32
CA LEU A 390 -9.96 -16.27 -25.95
C LEU A 390 -10.26 -14.81 -26.30
N LEU A 391 -9.25 -13.94 -26.17
CA LEU A 391 -9.36 -12.51 -26.51
C LEU A 391 -9.55 -12.27 -28.03
N ARG A 392 -8.99 -13.16 -28.88
CA ARG A 392 -9.18 -13.11 -30.35
C ARG A 392 -10.54 -13.67 -30.76
N GLU A 393 -11.08 -14.63 -30.02
CA GLU A 393 -12.37 -15.26 -30.29
C GLU A 393 -13.55 -14.41 -29.78
N ALA A 394 -13.36 -13.58 -28.76
CA ALA A 394 -14.34 -12.66 -28.15
C ALA A 394 -14.41 -11.30 -28.88
#